data_fa19ea1b922e06a6cfc6e8b114878178
#
_entry.id   fa19ea1b922e06a6cfc6e8b114878178
#
_cell.length_a   1.000
_cell.length_b   1.000
_cell.length_c   1.000
_cell.angle_alpha   90.00
_cell.angle_beta   90.00
_cell.angle_gamma   90.00
#
_symmetry.space_group_name_H-M   'P 1'
#
loop_
_entity.id
_entity.type
_entity.pdbx_description
1 polymer ?
#
loop_
_entity_poly.entity_id
_entity_poly.type
_entity_poly.pdbx_seq_one_letter_code
_entity_poly.pdbx_strand_id
1 'polypeptide(L)'
;MRKVISIGESVLDTVFVNRQPVKAMVGGRIANATASLGMTGVPVTFCSECGTDSVGDMIVDFFVQHQVNTKSIDRYTEGSTPLSAIFSDHNGQEKIVNYGVYPPGERFNVVWPRIDEDDIVLFGSLYAIDAPQRESLYELLSYAAERKAILVYLPGFQHGINFRITRVMTAILENFELSGVIVAHERDIADIFPGESGENAYHNHLEYYCPCFIYIHANGNIDTFVGKQQWHFTNPNPMSDNWLGWQSGFTAGVVCALLSQGIGIDDIPNLDHDAMQQIISTALQLADNAAAHNNCIDEPTAQQMKARIEAAQTEAYPPLD
;
A
#
# COMPACT_ATOMS: atom_id res chain seq x y z
N MET A 1 -21.32 2.17 -3.98
CA MET A 1 -20.24 1.23 -3.60
C MET A 1 -18.99 2.04 -3.35
N ARG A 2 -18.40 1.91 -2.16
CA ARG A 2 -17.12 2.54 -1.81
C ARG A 2 -16.02 2.00 -2.74
N LYS A 3 -15.08 2.83 -3.10
CA LYS A 3 -14.00 2.48 -4.03
C LYS A 3 -12.63 2.70 -3.38
N VAL A 4 -11.61 2.14 -4.00
CA VAL A 4 -10.23 2.32 -3.58
C VAL A 4 -9.47 3.08 -4.65
N ILE A 5 -8.75 4.11 -4.24
CA ILE A 5 -7.79 4.85 -5.05
C ILE A 5 -6.41 4.51 -4.51
N SER A 6 -5.63 3.80 -5.28
CA SER A 6 -4.26 3.47 -4.90
C SER A 6 -3.29 4.38 -5.63
N ILE A 7 -2.26 4.86 -4.93
CA ILE A 7 -1.25 5.79 -5.46
C ILE A 7 0.13 5.26 -5.11
N GLY A 8 0.94 4.96 -6.13
CA GLY A 8 2.29 4.42 -5.90
C GLY A 8 3.05 4.16 -7.19
N GLU A 9 4.31 3.78 -7.03
CA GLU A 9 5.13 3.36 -8.15
C GLU A 9 4.66 2.03 -8.72
N SER A 10 4.90 1.85 -10.02
CA SER A 10 4.85 0.57 -10.70
C SER A 10 6.18 0.34 -11.44
N VAL A 11 6.74 -0.84 -11.26
CA VAL A 11 8.00 -1.25 -11.85
C VAL A 11 7.87 -2.68 -12.39
N LEU A 12 8.76 -3.07 -13.30
CA LEU A 12 8.91 -4.48 -13.65
C LEU A 12 10.10 -5.06 -12.90
N ASP A 13 9.84 -5.94 -11.93
CA ASP A 13 10.87 -6.68 -11.22
C ASP A 13 11.35 -7.87 -12.03
N THR A 14 12.66 -7.96 -12.29
CA THR A 14 13.28 -9.13 -12.92
C THR A 14 14.23 -9.78 -11.93
N VAL A 15 13.90 -11.00 -11.53
CA VAL A 15 14.68 -11.78 -10.55
C VAL A 15 15.73 -12.63 -11.27
N PHE A 16 16.98 -12.52 -10.81
CA PHE A 16 18.12 -13.30 -11.27
C PHE A 16 18.63 -14.20 -10.14
N VAL A 17 18.69 -15.49 -10.39
CA VAL A 17 19.34 -16.46 -9.52
C VAL A 17 20.56 -17.01 -10.25
N ASN A 18 21.72 -16.97 -9.61
CA ASN A 18 22.99 -17.40 -10.24
C ASN A 18 23.25 -16.73 -11.61
N ARG A 19 22.92 -15.45 -11.72
CA ARG A 19 23.04 -14.64 -12.95
C ARG A 19 22.14 -15.08 -14.12
N GLN A 20 21.17 -15.93 -13.87
CA GLN A 20 20.16 -16.32 -14.86
C GLN A 20 18.83 -15.66 -14.50
N PRO A 21 18.11 -15.04 -15.45
CA PRO A 21 16.79 -14.53 -15.22
C PRO A 21 15.83 -15.71 -15.00
N VAL A 22 15.10 -15.69 -13.88
CA VAL A 22 14.18 -16.79 -13.51
C VAL A 22 12.73 -16.34 -13.52
N LYS A 23 12.48 -15.05 -13.34
CA LYS A 23 11.13 -14.51 -13.24
C LYS A 23 11.10 -13.02 -13.55
N ALA A 24 10.03 -12.59 -14.20
CA ALA A 24 9.68 -11.18 -14.30
C ALA A 24 8.23 -11.01 -13.82
N MET A 25 7.96 -9.97 -13.02
CA MET A 25 6.63 -9.66 -12.48
C MET A 25 6.49 -8.17 -12.27
N VAL A 26 5.26 -7.68 -12.25
CA VAL A 26 4.99 -6.30 -11.83
C VAL A 26 5.31 -6.18 -10.34
N GLY A 27 6.10 -5.18 -10.00
CA GLY A 27 6.56 -4.86 -8.66
C GLY A 27 6.00 -3.53 -8.16
N GLY A 28 6.30 -3.25 -6.89
CA GLY A 28 5.80 -2.12 -6.14
C GLY A 28 4.84 -2.58 -5.03
N ARG A 29 5.08 -2.09 -3.81
CA ARG A 29 4.28 -2.50 -2.64
C ARG A 29 2.81 -2.14 -2.81
N ILE A 30 2.53 -0.90 -3.22
CA ILE A 30 1.18 -0.43 -3.47
C ILE A 30 0.59 -1.14 -4.71
N ALA A 31 1.38 -1.34 -5.75
CA ALA A 31 0.97 -2.00 -6.99
C ALA A 31 0.43 -3.43 -6.74
N ASN A 32 1.15 -4.26 -5.98
CA ASN A 32 0.72 -5.63 -5.67
C ASN A 32 -0.52 -5.66 -4.76
N ALA A 33 -0.61 -4.77 -3.77
CA ALA A 33 -1.82 -4.62 -2.96
C ALA A 33 -3.01 -4.18 -3.82
N THR A 34 -2.80 -3.26 -4.76
CA THR A 34 -3.81 -2.77 -5.71
C THR A 34 -4.35 -3.90 -6.59
N ALA A 35 -3.48 -4.75 -7.13
CA ALA A 35 -3.88 -5.91 -7.91
C ALA A 35 -4.74 -6.88 -7.09
N SER A 36 -4.32 -7.19 -5.85
CA SER A 36 -5.10 -8.02 -4.93
C SER A 36 -6.49 -7.44 -4.64
N LEU A 37 -6.57 -6.12 -4.42
CA LEU A 37 -7.84 -5.42 -4.20
C LEU A 37 -8.75 -5.48 -5.42
N GLY A 38 -8.23 -5.28 -6.63
CA GLY A 38 -9.02 -5.38 -7.86
C GLY A 38 -9.69 -6.74 -8.03
N MET A 39 -9.00 -7.82 -7.68
CA MET A 39 -9.55 -9.19 -7.73
C MET A 39 -10.75 -9.39 -6.80
N THR A 40 -10.87 -8.61 -5.73
CA THR A 40 -12.03 -8.70 -4.81
C THR A 40 -13.32 -8.08 -5.37
N GLY A 41 -13.29 -7.54 -6.58
CA GLY A 41 -14.45 -6.90 -7.22
C GLY A 41 -14.78 -5.50 -6.70
N VAL A 42 -13.99 -4.96 -5.79
CA VAL A 42 -14.05 -3.55 -5.38
C VAL A 42 -13.64 -2.67 -6.55
N PRO A 43 -14.32 -1.56 -6.84
CA PRO A 43 -13.84 -0.60 -7.82
C PRO A 43 -12.50 0.00 -7.38
N VAL A 44 -11.42 -0.37 -8.05
CA VAL A 44 -10.06 0.12 -7.74
C VAL A 44 -9.56 0.95 -8.92
N THR A 45 -9.02 2.14 -8.62
CA THR A 45 -8.30 2.97 -9.58
C THR A 45 -6.84 3.10 -9.13
N PHE A 46 -5.91 2.84 -10.03
CA PHE A 46 -4.49 3.01 -9.76
C PHE A 46 -3.95 4.30 -10.38
N CYS A 47 -3.48 5.22 -9.54
CA CYS A 47 -2.77 6.44 -9.91
C CYS A 47 -1.26 6.15 -9.86
N SER A 48 -0.63 6.10 -11.01
CA SER A 48 0.78 5.76 -11.18
C SER A 48 1.31 6.37 -12.47
N GLU A 49 2.53 6.03 -12.82
CA GLU A 49 3.15 6.46 -14.07
C GLU A 49 4.04 5.37 -14.67
N CYS A 50 4.02 5.23 -15.99
CA CYS A 50 4.92 4.34 -16.74
C CYS A 50 5.07 4.84 -18.18
N GLY A 51 6.14 4.44 -18.85
CA GLY A 51 6.37 4.78 -20.25
C GLY A 51 5.37 4.15 -21.21
N THR A 52 5.37 4.62 -22.45
CA THR A 52 4.62 4.01 -23.57
C THR A 52 5.40 2.87 -24.23
N ASP A 53 6.42 2.36 -23.57
CA ASP A 53 7.22 1.22 -24.02
C ASP A 53 6.57 -0.13 -23.66
N SER A 54 7.17 -1.24 -24.14
CA SER A 54 6.65 -2.59 -23.93
C SER A 54 6.61 -3.00 -22.45
N VAL A 55 7.47 -2.45 -21.58
CA VAL A 55 7.44 -2.71 -20.14
C VAL A 55 6.23 -2.02 -19.51
N GLY A 56 5.96 -0.78 -19.91
CA GLY A 56 4.77 -0.07 -19.49
C GLY A 56 3.48 -0.75 -19.95
N ASP A 57 3.46 -1.33 -21.15
CA ASP A 57 2.31 -2.12 -21.63
C ASP A 57 2.09 -3.36 -20.77
N MET A 58 3.15 -4.10 -20.41
CA MET A 58 3.06 -5.25 -19.49
C MET A 58 2.47 -4.85 -18.13
N ILE A 59 2.87 -3.69 -17.60
CA ILE A 59 2.34 -3.18 -16.32
C ILE A 59 0.85 -2.85 -16.44
N VAL A 60 0.44 -2.15 -17.49
CA VAL A 60 -0.99 -1.81 -17.70
C VAL A 60 -1.83 -3.06 -17.90
N ASP A 61 -1.37 -4.00 -18.73
CA ASP A 61 -2.06 -5.27 -18.97
C ASP A 61 -2.22 -6.09 -17.68
N PHE A 62 -1.22 -6.11 -16.82
CA PHE A 62 -1.29 -6.75 -15.51
C PHE A 62 -2.44 -6.17 -14.67
N PHE A 63 -2.55 -4.85 -14.57
CA PHE A 63 -3.64 -4.23 -13.80
C PHE A 63 -5.01 -4.46 -14.41
N VAL A 64 -5.12 -4.41 -15.75
CA VAL A 64 -6.38 -4.73 -16.45
C VAL A 64 -6.82 -6.17 -16.16
N GLN A 65 -5.89 -7.14 -16.19
CA GLN A 65 -6.18 -8.53 -15.84
C GLN A 65 -6.65 -8.72 -14.40
N HIS A 66 -6.20 -7.85 -13.48
CA HIS A 66 -6.62 -7.83 -12.08
C HIS A 66 -7.82 -6.89 -11.82
N GLN A 67 -8.55 -6.50 -12.85
CA GLN A 67 -9.78 -5.69 -12.76
C GLN A 67 -9.56 -4.28 -12.18
N VAL A 68 -8.35 -3.74 -12.28
CA VAL A 68 -8.00 -2.39 -11.84
C VAL A 68 -8.23 -1.39 -12.96
N ASN A 69 -8.83 -0.24 -12.64
CA ASN A 69 -8.96 0.87 -13.58
C ASN A 69 -7.62 1.59 -13.74
N THR A 70 -7.09 1.59 -14.97
CA THR A 70 -5.78 2.12 -15.34
C THR A 70 -5.81 3.51 -15.98
N LYS A 71 -7.00 4.17 -16.04
CA LYS A 71 -7.14 5.50 -16.68
C LYS A 71 -6.37 6.61 -16.00
N SER A 72 -5.99 6.41 -14.74
CA SER A 72 -5.17 7.32 -13.94
C SER A 72 -3.68 6.92 -13.92
N ILE A 73 -3.24 6.04 -14.80
CA ILE A 73 -1.81 5.79 -15.04
C ILE A 73 -1.33 6.77 -16.09
N ASP A 74 -0.42 7.67 -15.72
CA ASP A 74 0.25 8.58 -16.68
C ASP A 74 1.19 7.77 -17.57
N ARG A 75 0.99 7.88 -18.90
CA ARG A 75 1.78 7.17 -19.92
C ARG A 75 2.70 8.15 -20.63
N TYR A 76 3.90 8.35 -20.04
CA TYR A 76 4.85 9.29 -20.62
C TYR A 76 5.56 8.72 -21.87
N THR A 77 5.87 9.62 -22.82
CA THR A 77 6.51 9.30 -24.10
C THR A 77 8.02 9.55 -24.11
N GLU A 78 8.52 10.35 -23.14
CA GLU A 78 9.94 10.63 -22.98
C GLU A 78 10.48 9.82 -21.80
N GLY A 79 11.55 9.05 -22.00
CA GLY A 79 12.12 8.19 -20.97
C GLY A 79 11.85 6.71 -21.19
N SER A 80 11.89 5.94 -20.11
CA SER A 80 11.62 4.48 -20.15
C SER A 80 11.02 4.02 -18.82
N THR A 81 10.11 3.05 -18.90
CA THR A 81 9.47 2.45 -17.74
C THR A 81 10.50 1.87 -16.75
N PRO A 82 10.35 2.10 -15.44
CA PRO A 82 11.26 1.54 -14.45
C PRO A 82 11.28 0.02 -14.44
N LEU A 83 12.49 -0.53 -14.34
CA LEU A 83 12.76 -1.95 -14.20
C LEU A 83 13.73 -2.16 -13.04
N SER A 84 13.41 -3.09 -12.14
CA SER A 84 14.30 -3.51 -11.05
C SER A 84 14.92 -4.87 -11.39
N ALA A 85 16.24 -4.94 -11.40
CA ALA A 85 16.96 -6.21 -11.50
C ALA A 85 17.36 -6.66 -10.09
N ILE A 86 16.75 -7.74 -9.63
CA ILE A 86 16.94 -8.31 -8.28
C ILE A 86 17.89 -9.51 -8.43
N PHE A 87 19.12 -9.36 -7.93
CA PHE A 87 20.13 -10.41 -7.97
C PHE A 87 20.18 -11.11 -6.62
N SER A 88 19.81 -12.39 -6.59
CA SER A 88 19.93 -13.24 -5.41
C SER A 88 21.19 -14.11 -5.51
N ASP A 89 22.01 -14.11 -4.46
CA ASP A 89 23.20 -14.97 -4.37
C ASP A 89 22.90 -16.31 -3.68
N HIS A 90 23.92 -17.16 -3.58
CA HIS A 90 23.79 -18.49 -2.93
C HIS A 90 23.49 -18.43 -1.42
N ASN A 91 23.70 -17.28 -0.80
CA ASN A 91 23.44 -17.06 0.64
C ASN A 91 22.07 -16.38 0.87
N GLY A 92 21.28 -16.17 -0.19
CA GLY A 92 20.00 -15.45 -0.12
C GLY A 92 20.15 -13.95 0.04
N GLN A 93 21.37 -13.38 -0.15
CA GLN A 93 21.55 -11.93 -0.16
C GLN A 93 21.04 -11.37 -1.49
N GLU A 94 20.19 -10.36 -1.40
CA GLU A 94 19.63 -9.68 -2.57
C GLU A 94 20.34 -8.35 -2.82
N LYS A 95 20.65 -8.12 -4.09
CA LYS A 95 21.12 -6.83 -4.60
C LYS A 95 20.14 -6.34 -5.64
N ILE A 96 19.57 -5.18 -5.42
CA ILE A 96 18.63 -4.54 -6.35
C ILE A 96 19.34 -3.44 -7.11
N VAL A 97 19.14 -3.44 -8.42
CA VAL A 97 19.63 -2.39 -9.33
C VAL A 97 18.44 -1.89 -10.14
N ASN A 98 18.11 -0.62 -9.98
CA ASN A 98 17.01 0.00 -10.71
C ASN A 98 17.51 0.62 -12.01
N TYR A 99 16.77 0.36 -13.08
CA TYR A 99 16.93 0.93 -14.40
C TYR A 99 15.64 1.65 -14.78
N GLY A 100 15.74 2.69 -15.54
CA GLY A 100 14.63 3.48 -16.01
C GLY A 100 15.00 4.95 -16.04
N VAL A 101 14.33 5.69 -16.90
CA VAL A 101 14.52 7.13 -17.01
C VAL A 101 13.16 7.77 -17.04
N TYR A 102 12.85 8.48 -15.98
CA TYR A 102 11.64 9.30 -15.93
C TYR A 102 11.82 10.56 -16.77
N PRO A 103 10.71 11.14 -17.28
CA PRO A 103 10.76 12.44 -17.95
C PRO A 103 11.35 13.51 -17.03
N PRO A 104 12.08 14.50 -17.60
CA PRO A 104 12.57 15.61 -16.81
C PRO A 104 11.42 16.54 -16.37
N GLY A 105 11.55 17.12 -15.18
CA GLY A 105 10.59 18.09 -14.65
C GLY A 105 9.56 17.49 -13.69
N GLU A 106 8.42 18.14 -13.63
CA GLU A 106 7.31 17.70 -12.77
C GLU A 106 6.68 16.42 -13.30
N ARG A 107 6.30 15.55 -12.41
CA ARG A 107 5.72 14.23 -12.68
C ARG A 107 4.33 14.12 -12.05
N PHE A 108 3.65 13.00 -12.28
CA PHE A 108 2.33 12.70 -11.74
C PHE A 108 1.20 13.51 -12.43
N ASN A 109 1.24 13.56 -13.76
CA ASN A 109 0.16 14.14 -14.58
C ASN A 109 -1.03 13.20 -14.73
N VAL A 110 -1.50 12.65 -13.63
CA VAL A 110 -2.60 11.68 -13.63
C VAL A 110 -3.96 12.34 -13.76
N VAL A 111 -4.91 11.65 -14.37
CA VAL A 111 -6.32 12.06 -14.34
C VAL A 111 -6.85 11.74 -12.93
N TRP A 112 -7.21 12.78 -12.19
CA TRP A 112 -7.72 12.60 -10.83
C TRP A 112 -9.04 11.81 -10.85
N PRO A 113 -9.12 10.71 -10.10
CA PRO A 113 -10.37 9.99 -9.92
C PRO A 113 -11.33 10.83 -9.08
N ARG A 114 -12.63 10.62 -9.29
CA ARG A 114 -13.61 11.14 -8.34
C ARG A 114 -13.44 10.43 -7.00
N ILE A 115 -13.34 11.20 -5.92
CA ILE A 115 -13.24 10.72 -4.54
C ILE A 115 -14.50 11.14 -3.79
N ASP A 116 -15.14 10.21 -3.12
CA ASP A 116 -16.34 10.43 -2.31
C ASP A 116 -16.01 10.13 -0.82
N GLU A 117 -16.90 10.52 0.09
CA GLU A 117 -16.80 10.23 1.52
C GLU A 117 -16.64 8.72 1.76
N ASP A 118 -15.78 8.36 2.70
CA ASP A 118 -15.42 6.98 3.06
C ASP A 118 -14.77 6.12 1.96
N ASP A 119 -14.48 6.66 0.78
CA ASP A 119 -13.58 5.98 -0.15
C ASP A 119 -12.21 5.79 0.51
N ILE A 120 -11.45 4.78 0.08
CA ILE A 120 -10.12 4.53 0.64
C ILE A 120 -9.07 5.03 -0.33
N VAL A 121 -8.14 5.86 0.15
CA VAL A 121 -6.95 6.28 -0.60
C VAL A 121 -5.72 5.59 -0.01
N LEU A 122 -5.20 4.59 -0.71
CA LEU A 122 -4.02 3.83 -0.32
C LEU A 122 -2.79 4.43 -1.01
N PHE A 123 -1.81 4.89 -0.25
CA PHE A 123 -0.61 5.50 -0.81
C PHE A 123 0.64 5.22 0.04
N GLY A 124 1.82 5.40 -0.55
CA GLY A 124 3.02 5.19 0.24
C GLY A 124 4.30 5.01 -0.56
N SER A 125 5.26 4.31 0.07
CA SER A 125 6.61 4.04 -0.38
C SER A 125 7.43 5.32 -0.66
N LEU A 126 8.58 5.16 -1.30
CA LEU A 126 9.40 6.30 -1.74
C LEU A 126 8.65 7.22 -2.71
N TYR A 127 7.67 6.68 -3.43
CA TYR A 127 6.85 7.44 -4.36
C TYR A 127 6.10 8.59 -3.67
N ALA A 128 5.62 8.36 -2.46
CA ALA A 128 4.86 9.37 -1.70
C ALA A 128 5.70 10.54 -1.18
N ILE A 129 7.03 10.45 -1.25
CA ILE A 129 7.97 11.46 -0.73
C ILE A 129 8.97 11.95 -1.78
N ASP A 130 8.87 11.48 -3.03
CA ASP A 130 9.79 11.84 -4.10
C ASP A 130 9.45 13.24 -4.64
N ALA A 131 10.45 14.12 -4.69
CA ALA A 131 10.27 15.53 -4.95
C ALA A 131 9.59 15.89 -6.29
N PRO A 132 9.86 15.19 -7.42
CA PRO A 132 9.25 15.55 -8.70
C PRO A 132 7.73 15.48 -8.77
N GLN A 133 7.10 14.56 -8.00
CA GLN A 133 5.64 14.42 -7.96
C GLN A 133 5.01 14.96 -6.68
N ARG A 134 5.82 15.40 -5.70
CA ARG A 134 5.32 15.70 -4.36
C ARG A 134 4.22 16.74 -4.33
N GLU A 135 4.33 17.82 -5.09
CA GLU A 135 3.34 18.89 -5.08
C GLU A 135 1.98 18.39 -5.57
N SER A 136 1.93 17.83 -6.78
CA SER A 136 0.68 17.30 -7.36
C SER A 136 0.09 16.15 -6.53
N LEU A 137 0.95 15.31 -5.93
CA LEU A 137 0.49 14.24 -5.04
C LEU A 137 -0.13 14.81 -3.76
N TYR A 138 0.52 15.80 -3.13
CA TYR A 138 0.00 16.43 -1.92
C TYR A 138 -1.36 17.10 -2.16
N GLU A 139 -1.53 17.76 -3.31
CA GLU A 139 -2.82 18.34 -3.71
C GLU A 139 -3.92 17.26 -3.82
N LEU A 140 -3.61 16.12 -4.44
CA LEU A 140 -4.57 15.01 -4.56
C LEU A 140 -4.91 14.40 -3.19
N LEU A 141 -3.91 14.22 -2.32
CA LEU A 141 -4.13 13.71 -0.95
C LEU A 141 -4.95 14.70 -0.10
N SER A 142 -4.66 16.00 -0.21
CA SER A 142 -5.42 17.06 0.47
C SER A 142 -6.88 17.10 -0.01
N TYR A 143 -7.10 17.01 -1.34
CA TYR A 143 -8.44 16.88 -1.90
C TYR A 143 -9.17 15.65 -1.36
N ALA A 144 -8.50 14.51 -1.24
CA ALA A 144 -9.08 13.29 -0.69
C ALA A 144 -9.49 13.46 0.80
N ALA A 145 -8.63 14.10 1.59
CA ALA A 145 -8.90 14.40 3.01
C ALA A 145 -10.09 15.37 3.16
N GLU A 146 -10.17 16.44 2.34
CA GLU A 146 -11.31 17.36 2.32
C GLU A 146 -12.63 16.67 1.96
N ARG A 147 -12.56 15.60 1.15
CA ARG A 147 -13.71 14.75 0.79
C ARG A 147 -14.04 13.70 1.84
N LYS A 148 -13.31 13.69 2.97
CA LYS A 148 -13.44 12.70 4.04
C LYS A 148 -13.19 11.25 3.59
N ALA A 149 -12.27 11.05 2.67
CA ALA A 149 -11.78 9.72 2.35
C ALA A 149 -10.89 9.18 3.49
N ILE A 150 -10.81 7.86 3.63
CA ILE A 150 -9.87 7.21 4.55
C ILE A 150 -8.52 7.09 3.86
N LEU A 151 -7.54 7.90 4.28
CA LEU A 151 -6.19 7.82 3.77
C LEU A 151 -5.40 6.75 4.55
N VAL A 152 -4.92 5.74 3.85
CA VAL A 152 -4.08 4.66 4.40
C VAL A 152 -2.66 4.84 3.88
N TYR A 153 -1.74 5.21 4.76
CA TYR A 153 -0.35 5.48 4.42
C TYR A 153 0.59 4.34 4.80
N LEU A 154 1.45 3.96 3.85
CA LEU A 154 2.54 3.01 4.06
C LEU A 154 3.87 3.70 3.80
N PRO A 155 4.70 4.00 4.80
CA PRO A 155 6.04 4.54 4.58
C PRO A 155 6.87 3.68 3.61
N GLY A 156 7.08 2.41 3.91
CA GLY A 156 7.52 1.41 2.95
C GLY A 156 8.91 1.59 2.36
N PHE A 157 9.90 2.02 3.14
CA PHE A 157 11.28 2.27 2.70
C PHE A 157 12.13 1.00 2.62
N GLN A 158 11.69 0.00 1.87
CA GLN A 158 12.16 -1.40 1.89
C GLN A 158 13.67 -1.62 1.76
N HIS A 159 14.40 -0.75 1.08
CA HIS A 159 15.81 -0.98 0.74
C HIS A 159 16.74 0.03 1.39
N GLY A 160 16.28 0.65 2.47
CA GLY A 160 16.98 1.73 3.13
C GLY A 160 16.89 3.02 2.32
N ILE A 161 16.98 4.10 3.03
CA ILE A 161 16.97 5.44 2.44
C ILE A 161 18.41 5.77 2.04
N ASN A 162 18.68 5.84 0.73
CA ASN A 162 19.98 6.26 0.21
C ASN A 162 20.19 7.79 0.29
N PHE A 163 19.28 8.50 0.97
CA PHE A 163 19.34 9.93 1.19
C PHE A 163 19.13 10.27 2.66
N ARG A 164 19.48 11.49 3.05
CA ARG A 164 19.25 11.95 4.42
C ARG A 164 17.77 12.11 4.67
N ILE A 165 17.22 11.38 5.64
CA ILE A 165 15.79 11.41 6.03
C ILE A 165 15.29 12.85 6.27
N THR A 166 16.16 13.73 6.77
CA THR A 166 15.84 15.14 7.00
C THR A 166 15.40 15.92 5.76
N ARG A 167 15.74 15.43 4.56
CA ARG A 167 15.32 16.08 3.30
C ARG A 167 13.86 15.82 2.95
N VAL A 168 13.32 14.72 3.43
CA VAL A 168 11.96 14.27 3.12
C VAL A 168 11.06 14.26 4.36
N MET A 169 11.59 14.67 5.52
CA MET A 169 10.85 14.64 6.78
C MET A 169 9.56 15.46 6.69
N THR A 170 9.59 16.62 6.05
CA THR A 170 8.38 17.44 5.84
C THR A 170 7.30 16.63 5.11
N ALA A 171 7.65 15.96 4.00
CA ALA A 171 6.71 15.16 3.24
C ALA A 171 6.18 13.96 4.06
N ILE A 172 7.02 13.35 4.90
CA ILE A 172 6.61 12.27 5.80
C ILE A 172 5.60 12.78 6.84
N LEU A 173 5.87 13.91 7.49
CA LEU A 173 4.98 14.50 8.48
C LEU A 173 3.64 14.93 7.88
N GLU A 174 3.66 15.54 6.69
CA GLU A 174 2.44 15.87 5.94
C GLU A 174 1.62 14.61 5.60
N ASN A 175 2.29 13.49 5.25
CA ASN A 175 1.61 12.22 5.01
C ASN A 175 0.98 11.68 6.30
N PHE A 176 1.66 11.80 7.45
CA PHE A 176 1.08 11.41 8.75
C PHE A 176 -0.14 12.24 9.10
N GLU A 177 -0.07 13.56 8.90
CA GLU A 177 -1.16 14.50 9.20
C GLU A 177 -2.43 14.22 8.39
N LEU A 178 -2.27 13.83 7.12
CA LEU A 178 -3.39 13.52 6.25
C LEU A 178 -3.97 12.11 6.47
N SER A 179 -3.26 11.22 7.17
CA SER A 179 -3.62 9.80 7.25
C SER A 179 -4.61 9.49 8.35
N GLY A 180 -5.68 8.74 8.02
CA GLY A 180 -6.56 8.10 8.99
C GLY A 180 -5.96 6.82 9.57
N VAL A 181 -5.17 6.10 8.76
CA VAL A 181 -4.49 4.85 9.15
C VAL A 181 -3.07 4.87 8.63
N ILE A 182 -2.10 4.58 9.51
CA ILE A 182 -0.70 4.35 9.12
C ILE A 182 -0.38 2.86 9.34
N VAL A 183 0.19 2.20 8.32
CA VAL A 183 0.69 0.83 8.41
C VAL A 183 2.19 0.85 8.17
N ALA A 184 2.99 0.67 9.22
CA ALA A 184 4.44 0.73 9.12
C ALA A 184 5.10 -0.52 9.69
N HIS A 185 6.18 -0.94 9.04
CA HIS A 185 7.04 -1.99 9.54
C HIS A 185 8.09 -1.42 10.51
N GLU A 186 8.56 -2.25 11.43
CA GLU A 186 9.63 -1.91 12.38
C GLU A 186 10.83 -1.20 11.69
N ARG A 187 11.19 -1.66 10.49
CA ARG A 187 12.26 -1.06 9.71
C ARG A 187 11.94 0.36 9.23
N ASP A 188 10.70 0.61 8.82
CA ASP A 188 10.27 1.95 8.39
C ASP A 188 10.39 2.94 9.55
N ILE A 189 9.99 2.51 10.74
CA ILE A 189 10.09 3.34 11.96
C ILE A 189 11.55 3.56 12.36
N ALA A 190 12.39 2.53 12.27
CA ALA A 190 13.82 2.66 12.55
C ALA A 190 14.53 3.63 11.56
N ASP A 191 14.08 3.69 10.31
CA ASP A 191 14.59 4.62 9.30
C ASP A 191 14.11 6.07 9.56
N ILE A 192 12.85 6.25 9.99
CA ILE A 192 12.25 7.58 10.23
C ILE A 192 12.67 8.13 11.60
N PHE A 193 12.60 7.31 12.64
CA PHE A 193 12.89 7.65 14.04
C PHE A 193 13.94 6.71 14.64
N PRO A 194 15.21 6.89 14.31
CA PRO A 194 16.26 5.97 14.73
C PRO A 194 16.34 5.79 16.25
N GLY A 195 16.28 4.54 16.70
CA GLY A 195 16.38 4.18 18.12
C GLY A 195 15.04 4.17 18.87
N GLU A 196 13.93 4.47 18.22
CA GLU A 196 12.60 4.40 18.85
C GLU A 196 11.91 3.04 18.57
N SER A 197 11.17 2.58 19.56
CA SER A 197 10.21 1.48 19.39
C SER A 197 8.94 1.97 18.68
N GLY A 198 8.10 1.06 18.18
CA GLY A 198 6.80 1.44 17.61
C GLY A 198 5.92 2.21 18.58
N GLU A 199 5.90 1.81 19.86
CA GLU A 199 5.17 2.51 20.93
C GLU A 199 5.70 3.94 21.16
N ASN A 200 7.03 4.10 21.28
CA ASN A 200 7.63 5.42 21.45
C ASN A 200 7.39 6.31 20.23
N ALA A 201 7.55 5.77 19.02
CA ALA A 201 7.29 6.49 17.79
C ALA A 201 5.83 6.97 17.71
N TYR A 202 4.87 6.11 18.13
CA TYR A 202 3.48 6.51 18.18
C TYR A 202 3.26 7.67 19.13
N HIS A 203 3.61 7.53 20.41
CA HIS A 203 3.34 8.54 21.44
C HIS A 203 4.11 9.85 21.23
N ASN A 204 5.34 9.77 20.71
CA ASN A 204 6.17 10.96 20.53
C ASN A 204 5.86 11.73 19.24
N HIS A 205 5.40 11.04 18.18
CA HIS A 205 5.36 11.61 16.83
C HIS A 205 4.04 11.43 16.08
N LEU A 206 3.26 10.36 16.34
CA LEU A 206 2.10 10.01 15.52
C LEU A 206 0.75 10.28 16.16
N GLU A 207 0.63 10.13 17.48
CA GLU A 207 -0.63 10.20 18.21
C GLU A 207 -1.44 11.50 17.94
N TYR A 208 -0.74 12.61 17.69
CA TYR A 208 -1.38 13.89 17.40
C TYR A 208 -1.93 14.02 15.98
N TYR A 209 -1.43 13.23 15.06
CA TYR A 209 -1.72 13.36 13.62
C TYR A 209 -2.60 12.25 13.10
N CYS A 210 -2.33 11.02 13.50
CA CYS A 210 -2.99 9.85 12.96
C CYS A 210 -3.75 9.08 14.05
N PRO A 211 -5.07 8.89 13.90
CA PRO A 211 -5.88 8.21 14.90
C PRO A 211 -5.65 6.71 15.01
N CYS A 212 -5.13 6.05 13.95
CA CYS A 212 -4.88 4.61 13.94
C CYS A 212 -3.52 4.27 13.37
N PHE A 213 -2.67 3.63 14.18
CA PHE A 213 -1.35 3.16 13.79
C PHE A 213 -1.24 1.65 13.94
N ILE A 214 -0.85 0.97 12.88
CA ILE A 214 -0.60 -0.47 12.82
C ILE A 214 0.89 -0.68 12.62
N TYR A 215 1.56 -1.22 13.64
CA TYR A 215 3.00 -1.46 13.65
C TYR A 215 3.30 -2.94 13.49
N ILE A 216 4.09 -3.27 12.48
CA ILE A 216 4.46 -4.64 12.13
C ILE A 216 5.90 -4.91 12.62
N HIS A 217 6.04 -5.82 13.56
CA HIS A 217 7.34 -6.27 14.04
C HIS A 217 8.08 -7.14 13.01
N ALA A 218 9.40 -7.23 13.13
CA ALA A 218 10.22 -8.08 12.26
C ALA A 218 9.83 -9.57 12.29
N ASN A 219 9.27 -10.05 13.40
CA ASN A 219 8.75 -11.41 13.54
C ASN A 219 7.32 -11.60 13.02
N GLY A 220 6.69 -10.55 12.50
CA GLY A 220 5.33 -10.56 11.99
C GLY A 220 4.23 -10.34 13.03
N ASN A 221 4.56 -10.16 14.31
CA ASN A 221 3.58 -9.72 15.31
C ASN A 221 3.16 -8.28 15.03
N ILE A 222 1.98 -7.91 15.50
CA ILE A 222 1.39 -6.61 15.20
C ILE A 222 1.04 -5.91 16.51
N ASP A 223 1.49 -4.68 16.66
CA ASP A 223 0.96 -3.75 17.66
C ASP A 223 0.05 -2.74 16.98
N THR A 224 -1.05 -2.40 17.62
CA THR A 224 -1.99 -1.42 17.09
C THR A 224 -2.27 -0.36 18.14
N PHE A 225 -2.40 0.89 17.69
CA PHE A 225 -2.63 2.05 18.53
C PHE A 225 -3.81 2.82 17.96
N VAL A 226 -4.82 3.07 18.80
CA VAL A 226 -5.99 3.89 18.47
C VAL A 226 -6.22 4.86 19.60
N GLY A 227 -5.85 6.12 19.42
CA GLY A 227 -5.81 7.10 20.51
C GLY A 227 -4.95 6.59 21.67
N LYS A 228 -5.56 6.40 22.84
CA LYS A 228 -4.85 5.89 24.04
C LYS A 228 -4.92 4.37 24.20
N GLN A 229 -5.59 3.68 23.30
CA GLN A 229 -5.74 2.23 23.35
C GLN A 229 -4.60 1.58 22.57
N GLN A 230 -4.09 0.47 23.10
CA GLN A 230 -3.03 -0.32 22.48
C GLN A 230 -3.37 -1.81 22.60
N TRP A 231 -3.14 -2.57 21.53
CA TRP A 231 -3.32 -4.01 21.52
C TRP A 231 -2.19 -4.70 20.80
N HIS A 232 -1.85 -5.91 21.25
CA HIS A 232 -0.85 -6.77 20.64
C HIS A 232 -1.53 -8.00 20.03
N PHE A 233 -1.21 -8.28 18.77
CA PHE A 233 -1.70 -9.45 18.03
C PHE A 233 -0.52 -10.31 17.61
N THR A 234 -0.54 -11.58 18.01
CA THR A 234 0.48 -12.54 17.60
C THR A 234 0.17 -13.08 16.22
N ASN A 235 1.16 -13.08 15.34
CA ASN A 235 1.05 -13.78 14.07
C ASN A 235 1.10 -15.30 14.33
N PRO A 236 0.06 -16.08 13.97
CA PRO A 236 0.02 -17.51 14.25
C PRO A 236 0.98 -18.31 13.36
N ASN A 237 1.44 -17.73 12.25
CA ASN A 237 2.28 -18.39 11.27
C ASN A 237 3.71 -17.83 11.29
N PRO A 238 4.73 -18.65 10.97
CA PRO A 238 6.07 -18.13 10.78
C PRO A 238 6.09 -17.13 9.60
N MET A 239 6.97 -16.14 9.69
CA MET A 239 7.14 -15.18 8.61
C MET A 239 7.53 -15.89 7.31
N SER A 240 6.90 -15.47 6.23
CA SER A 240 7.19 -15.96 4.89
C SER A 240 8.54 -15.43 4.38
N ASP A 241 9.28 -16.27 3.65
CA ASP A 241 10.47 -15.84 2.91
C ASP A 241 10.11 -14.83 1.81
N ASN A 242 8.88 -14.89 1.29
CA ASN A 242 8.35 -13.88 0.38
C ASN A 242 7.75 -12.69 1.16
N TRP A 243 8.64 -11.94 1.79
CA TRP A 243 8.28 -10.76 2.58
C TRP A 243 7.50 -9.70 1.81
N LEU A 244 7.86 -9.47 0.54
CA LEU A 244 7.20 -8.47 -0.31
C LEU A 244 5.73 -8.83 -0.57
N GLY A 245 5.47 -10.10 -0.91
CA GLY A 245 4.12 -10.60 -1.08
C GLY A 245 3.31 -10.54 0.21
N TRP A 246 3.94 -10.91 1.33
CA TRP A 246 3.32 -10.85 2.65
C TRP A 246 2.86 -9.43 2.99
N GLN A 247 3.72 -8.44 2.83
CA GLN A 247 3.38 -7.04 3.12
C GLN A 247 2.28 -6.49 2.20
N SER A 248 2.33 -6.84 0.92
CA SER A 248 1.31 -6.39 -0.04
C SER A 248 -0.05 -6.99 0.28
N GLY A 249 -0.08 -8.28 0.64
CA GLY A 249 -1.28 -8.98 1.10
C GLY A 249 -1.82 -8.43 2.42
N PHE A 250 -0.93 -8.14 3.38
CA PHE A 250 -1.32 -7.51 4.65
C PHE A 250 -2.02 -6.17 4.40
N THR A 251 -1.44 -5.34 3.55
CA THR A 251 -2.01 -4.05 3.18
C THR A 251 -3.38 -4.19 2.52
N ALA A 252 -3.50 -5.09 1.53
CA ALA A 252 -4.78 -5.39 0.90
C ALA A 252 -5.81 -5.87 1.92
N GLY A 253 -5.38 -6.68 2.89
CA GLY A 253 -6.22 -7.21 3.96
C GLY A 253 -6.73 -6.13 4.92
N VAL A 254 -5.91 -5.14 5.28
CA VAL A 254 -6.36 -3.97 6.06
C VAL A 254 -7.47 -3.24 5.30
N VAL A 255 -7.26 -2.93 4.02
CA VAL A 255 -8.26 -2.25 3.19
C VAL A 255 -9.54 -3.08 3.04
N CYS A 256 -9.42 -4.39 2.77
CA CYS A 256 -10.58 -5.29 2.68
C CYS A 256 -11.36 -5.34 4.01
N ALA A 257 -10.67 -5.33 5.15
CA ALA A 257 -11.31 -5.36 6.46
C ALA A 257 -12.08 -4.06 6.75
N LEU A 258 -11.52 -2.89 6.44
CA LEU A 258 -12.21 -1.61 6.54
C LEU A 258 -13.50 -1.60 5.70
N LEU A 259 -13.43 -2.12 4.48
CA LEU A 259 -14.57 -2.20 3.58
C LEU A 259 -15.62 -3.21 4.04
N SER A 260 -15.19 -4.41 4.47
CA SER A 260 -16.09 -5.50 4.86
C SER A 260 -16.74 -5.31 6.24
N GLN A 261 -16.21 -4.42 7.07
CA GLN A 261 -16.83 -4.00 8.34
C GLN A 261 -17.62 -2.70 8.20
N GLY A 262 -17.65 -2.08 7.02
CA GLY A 262 -18.33 -0.81 6.80
C GLY A 262 -17.73 0.38 7.56
N ILE A 263 -16.44 0.27 7.97
CA ILE A 263 -15.78 1.30 8.79
C ILE A 263 -15.58 2.57 7.93
N GLY A 264 -16.17 3.68 8.37
CA GLY A 264 -16.01 5.01 7.78
C GLY A 264 -14.90 5.82 8.45
N ILE A 265 -14.64 7.02 7.93
CA ILE A 265 -13.57 7.89 8.48
C ILE A 265 -13.84 8.29 9.91
N ASP A 266 -15.10 8.54 10.29
CA ASP A 266 -15.49 8.96 11.64
C ASP A 266 -15.40 7.80 12.66
N ASP A 267 -15.35 6.54 12.20
CA ASP A 267 -15.21 5.35 13.06
C ASP A 267 -13.75 5.10 13.45
N ILE A 268 -12.77 5.50 12.62
CA ILE A 268 -11.34 5.19 12.82
C ILE A 268 -10.83 5.58 14.21
N PRO A 269 -11.13 6.76 14.78
CA PRO A 269 -10.65 7.14 16.12
C PRO A 269 -11.26 6.33 17.26
N ASN A 270 -12.34 5.58 16.99
CA ASN A 270 -13.15 4.87 17.96
C ASN A 270 -13.11 3.34 17.78
N LEU A 271 -12.20 2.82 16.95
CA LEU A 271 -12.05 1.38 16.78
C LEU A 271 -11.74 0.71 18.12
N ASP A 272 -12.48 -0.33 18.43
CA ASP A 272 -12.27 -1.15 19.62
C ASP A 272 -11.40 -2.39 19.33
N HIS A 273 -11.17 -3.19 20.37
CA HIS A 273 -10.37 -4.41 20.27
C HIS A 273 -10.95 -5.40 19.24
N ASP A 274 -12.27 -5.57 19.20
CA ASP A 274 -12.89 -6.59 18.36
C ASP A 274 -12.83 -6.19 16.89
N ALA A 275 -13.05 -4.91 16.58
CA ALA A 275 -12.87 -4.37 15.23
C ALA A 275 -11.41 -4.49 14.79
N MET A 276 -10.45 -4.11 15.63
CA MET A 276 -9.03 -4.26 15.33
C MET A 276 -8.61 -5.72 15.16
N GLN A 277 -9.12 -6.64 15.98
CA GLN A 277 -8.85 -8.07 15.83
C GLN A 277 -9.34 -8.60 14.47
N GLN A 278 -10.50 -8.16 14.00
CA GLN A 278 -11.00 -8.54 12.68
C GLN A 278 -10.14 -7.93 11.55
N ILE A 279 -9.71 -6.67 11.70
CA ILE A 279 -8.79 -6.03 10.75
C ILE A 279 -7.50 -6.83 10.65
N ILE A 280 -6.85 -7.10 11.78
CA ILE A 280 -5.56 -7.78 11.81
C ILE A 280 -5.66 -9.24 11.36
N SER A 281 -6.71 -9.98 11.78
CA SER A 281 -6.88 -11.37 11.32
C SER A 281 -7.10 -11.46 9.81
N THR A 282 -7.87 -10.54 9.23
CA THR A 282 -8.06 -10.47 7.77
C THR A 282 -6.75 -10.10 7.08
N ALA A 283 -6.02 -9.13 7.63
CA ALA A 283 -4.73 -8.69 7.09
C ALA A 283 -3.70 -9.83 7.09
N LEU A 284 -3.57 -10.59 8.18
CA LEU A 284 -2.68 -11.75 8.28
C LEU A 284 -3.10 -12.87 7.31
N GLN A 285 -4.39 -13.16 7.18
CA GLN A 285 -4.90 -14.14 6.22
C GLN A 285 -4.49 -13.81 4.77
N LEU A 286 -4.70 -12.55 4.35
CA LEU A 286 -4.35 -12.13 3.00
C LEU A 286 -2.84 -12.02 2.81
N ALA A 287 -2.09 -11.67 3.86
CA ALA A 287 -0.63 -11.64 3.83
C ALA A 287 -0.04 -13.02 3.49
N ASP A 288 -0.44 -14.04 4.22
CA ASP A 288 0.04 -15.42 4.01
C ASP A 288 -0.37 -15.94 2.62
N ASN A 289 -1.60 -15.64 2.19
CA ASN A 289 -2.08 -16.04 0.89
C ASN A 289 -1.29 -15.37 -0.25
N ALA A 290 -1.10 -14.06 -0.22
CA ALA A 290 -0.35 -13.33 -1.25
C ALA A 290 1.14 -13.73 -1.28
N ALA A 291 1.74 -14.02 -0.13
CA ALA A 291 3.10 -14.53 -0.05
C ALA A 291 3.27 -15.87 -0.76
N ALA A 292 2.25 -16.72 -0.73
CA ALA A 292 2.22 -18.02 -1.41
C ALA A 292 1.91 -17.92 -2.92
N HIS A 293 1.30 -16.80 -3.40
CA HIS A 293 0.73 -16.67 -4.75
C HIS A 293 1.28 -15.45 -5.53
N ASN A 294 2.61 -15.34 -5.65
CA ASN A 294 3.25 -14.32 -6.50
C ASN A 294 2.89 -12.86 -6.14
N ASN A 295 2.85 -12.55 -4.86
CA ASN A 295 2.59 -11.22 -4.29
C ASN A 295 1.15 -10.70 -4.42
N CYS A 296 0.23 -11.48 -4.99
CA CYS A 296 -1.20 -11.18 -5.04
C CYS A 296 -1.99 -12.34 -4.43
N ILE A 297 -3.20 -12.07 -3.94
CA ILE A 297 -4.08 -13.11 -3.42
C ILE A 297 -4.57 -14.04 -4.56
N ASP A 298 -4.90 -15.28 -4.22
CA ASP A 298 -5.48 -16.22 -5.18
C ASP A 298 -6.97 -15.96 -5.41
N GLU A 299 -7.52 -16.54 -6.48
CA GLU A 299 -8.92 -16.36 -6.86
C GLU A 299 -9.92 -16.82 -5.77
N PRO A 300 -9.75 -17.97 -5.08
CA PRO A 300 -10.66 -18.37 -4.00
C PRO A 300 -10.70 -17.35 -2.86
N THR A 301 -9.57 -16.82 -2.44
CA THR A 301 -9.48 -15.80 -1.39
C THR A 301 -10.13 -14.50 -1.84
N ALA A 302 -9.90 -14.09 -3.09
CA ALA A 302 -10.52 -12.92 -3.69
C ALA A 302 -12.06 -13.02 -3.69
N GLN A 303 -12.62 -14.15 -4.09
CA GLN A 303 -14.07 -14.39 -4.09
C GLN A 303 -14.65 -14.37 -2.67
N GLN A 304 -13.95 -14.93 -1.69
CA GLN A 304 -14.38 -14.84 -0.29
C GLN A 304 -14.44 -13.40 0.20
N MET A 305 -13.42 -12.58 -0.11
CA MET A 305 -13.40 -11.15 0.27
C MET A 305 -14.51 -10.38 -0.45
N LYS A 306 -14.71 -10.64 -1.73
CA LYS A 306 -15.81 -10.06 -2.51
C LYS A 306 -17.15 -10.25 -1.81
N ALA A 307 -17.48 -11.48 -1.45
CA ALA A 307 -18.75 -11.78 -0.79
C ALA A 307 -18.92 -11.03 0.54
N ARG A 308 -17.85 -10.91 1.34
CA ARG A 308 -17.87 -10.17 2.61
C ARG A 308 -18.10 -8.66 2.40
N ILE A 309 -17.41 -8.07 1.44
CA ILE A 309 -17.50 -6.64 1.14
C ILE A 309 -18.88 -6.30 0.55
N GLU A 310 -19.40 -7.12 -0.37
CA GLU A 310 -20.73 -6.92 -0.94
C GLU A 310 -21.83 -7.00 0.12
N ALA A 311 -21.74 -7.95 1.07
CA ALA A 311 -22.69 -8.07 2.17
C ALA A 311 -22.72 -6.79 3.04
N ALA A 312 -21.55 -6.30 3.47
CA ALA A 312 -21.45 -5.08 4.28
C ALA A 312 -21.98 -3.83 3.55
N GLN A 313 -21.69 -3.72 2.25
CA GLN A 313 -22.17 -2.56 1.46
C GLN A 313 -23.66 -2.60 1.19
N THR A 314 -24.27 -3.80 1.09
CA THR A 314 -25.71 -3.95 0.94
C THR A 314 -26.45 -3.56 2.23
N GLU A 315 -25.89 -3.88 3.40
CA GLU A 315 -26.44 -3.46 4.69
C GLU A 315 -26.38 -1.94 4.90
N ALA A 316 -25.25 -1.31 4.48
CA ALA A 316 -25.05 0.14 4.61
C ALA A 316 -25.91 0.97 3.61
N TYR A 317 -26.17 0.42 2.43
CA TYR A 317 -26.94 1.07 1.36
C TYR A 317 -27.98 0.10 0.79
N PRO A 318 -29.11 -0.13 1.50
CA PRO A 318 -30.16 -1.01 0.99
C PRO A 318 -30.71 -0.47 -0.35
N PRO A 319 -31.07 -1.34 -1.30
CA PRO A 319 -31.66 -0.90 -2.54
C PRO A 319 -32.92 -0.07 -2.25
N LEU A 320 -33.06 1.04 -2.96
CA LEU A 320 -34.28 1.84 -2.92
C LEU A 320 -35.37 1.02 -3.58
N ASP A 321 -36.43 0.67 -2.82
CA ASP A 321 -37.65 0.03 -3.30
C ASP A 321 -38.38 0.90 -4.34
#